data_c689e993878192d74ee32ce9271864b1
#
_entry.id   c689e993878192d74ee32ce9271864b1
#
_cell.length_a   1.000
_cell.length_b   1.000
_cell.length_c   1.000
_cell.angle_alpha   90.00
_cell.angle_beta   90.00
_cell.angle_gamma   90.00
#
_symmetry.space_group_name_H-M   'P 1'
#
loop_
_entity.id
_entity.type
_entity.pdbx_description
1 polymer ?
#
loop_
_entity_poly.entity_id
_entity_poly.type
_entity_poly.pdbx_seq_one_letter_code
_entity_poly.pdbx_strand_id
1 'polypeptide(L)'
;RKMGDSDVKMFYEDDTFKPAVGKQKTEKLVKKDKVHFVTGYIWSHVLMASRNSAVGKGPFMITSNAGPGAVAGKLCHEDFFSTSWQNDQTTMAMGEVLNQLGIKNLYIMAPNYSAGKSMVIGVSRTFKGKIIGKDMTKFPAQLDFSAELAKIRAAKPDAVFVFYPGKHGLQFFKQYSQAGLKDEIPLYSAFTVDSLSLPRLKDLALGSLMTQFWAPDLDNAANKRFVADYRKKTGRYPTFYAAQSYDTIMLINSAVTAVGGDLSNKDGMRNAMRKANFPSIRGPFKYGNNHFPIQNFYLRKVVKDAEGNYTTSIVKTVYTNHQDPYAKDCKMSW
;
A
#
# COMPACT_ATOMS: atom_id res chain seq x y z
N ARG A 1 19.55 18.45 -6.57
CA ARG A 1 18.83 17.88 -5.41
C ARG A 1 19.87 17.35 -4.46
N LYS A 2 19.69 17.55 -3.14
CA LYS A 2 20.62 17.08 -2.11
C LYS A 2 19.92 16.22 -1.08
N MET A 3 20.67 15.30 -0.46
CA MET A 3 20.34 14.57 0.77
C MET A 3 21.49 14.79 1.74
N GLY A 4 21.25 15.49 2.84
CA GLY A 4 22.33 16.12 3.58
C GLY A 4 23.13 17.04 2.63
N ASP A 5 24.44 16.91 2.61
CA ASP A 5 25.33 17.64 1.70
C ASP A 5 25.64 16.92 0.38
N SER A 6 25.14 15.67 0.23
CA SER A 6 25.42 14.83 -0.95
C SER A 6 24.50 15.16 -2.12
N ASP A 7 25.05 15.25 -3.33
CA ASP A 7 24.26 15.39 -4.55
C ASP A 7 23.53 14.09 -4.90
N VAL A 8 22.29 14.22 -5.34
CA VAL A 8 21.42 13.09 -5.66
C VAL A 8 21.23 12.96 -7.16
N LYS A 9 21.61 11.81 -7.71
CA LYS A 9 21.29 11.39 -9.07
C LYS A 9 20.18 10.36 -9.06
N MET A 10 19.11 10.62 -9.80
CA MET A 10 17.97 9.73 -9.94
C MET A 10 18.01 8.99 -11.27
N PHE A 11 17.80 7.68 -11.22
CA PHE A 11 17.61 6.84 -12.38
C PHE A 11 16.17 6.31 -12.38
N TYR A 12 15.51 6.35 -13.52
CA TYR A 12 14.12 5.92 -13.67
C TYR A 12 14.06 4.76 -14.64
N GLU A 13 13.39 3.68 -14.24
CA GLU A 13 13.14 2.51 -15.05
C GLU A 13 11.67 2.12 -14.95
N ASP A 14 11.10 1.66 -16.05
CA ASP A 14 9.73 1.16 -16.12
C ASP A 14 9.74 -0.37 -16.20
N ASP A 15 9.10 -1.02 -15.24
CA ASP A 15 8.95 -2.48 -15.20
C ASP A 15 7.83 -2.99 -16.10
N THR A 16 7.06 -2.09 -16.70
CA THR A 16 5.91 -2.39 -17.56
C THR A 16 4.96 -3.43 -16.97
N PHE A 17 4.90 -3.52 -15.65
CA PHE A 17 4.08 -4.51 -14.94
C PHE A 17 4.54 -5.97 -15.13
N LYS A 18 5.74 -6.20 -15.67
CA LYS A 18 6.25 -7.54 -16.03
C LYS A 18 7.40 -7.96 -15.12
N PRO A 19 7.31 -9.11 -14.42
CA PRO A 19 8.37 -9.58 -13.52
C PRO A 19 9.74 -9.70 -14.18
N ALA A 20 9.81 -10.23 -15.41
CA ALA A 20 11.07 -10.38 -16.14
C ALA A 20 11.70 -9.02 -16.47
N VAL A 21 10.90 -8.05 -16.89
CA VAL A 21 11.36 -6.68 -17.17
C VAL A 21 11.83 -6.00 -15.88
N GLY A 22 11.03 -6.08 -14.80
CA GLY A 22 11.41 -5.53 -13.50
C GLY A 22 12.74 -6.08 -13.00
N LYS A 23 12.96 -7.40 -13.12
CA LYS A 23 14.23 -8.04 -12.78
C LYS A 23 15.38 -7.46 -13.64
N GLN A 24 15.23 -7.42 -14.96
CA GLN A 24 16.25 -6.89 -15.88
C GLN A 24 16.59 -5.42 -15.57
N LYS A 25 15.57 -4.59 -15.32
CA LYS A 25 15.75 -3.17 -14.98
C LYS A 25 16.45 -3.00 -13.63
N THR A 26 16.10 -3.83 -12.65
CA THR A 26 16.81 -3.84 -11.36
C THR A 26 18.27 -4.24 -11.52
N GLU A 27 18.58 -5.25 -12.32
CA GLU A 27 19.97 -5.65 -12.60
C GLU A 27 20.76 -4.53 -13.29
N LYS A 28 20.16 -3.79 -14.22
CA LYS A 28 20.77 -2.62 -14.83
C LYS A 28 21.12 -1.55 -13.79
N LEU A 29 20.16 -1.17 -12.94
CA LEU A 29 20.37 -0.18 -11.88
C LEU A 29 21.52 -0.59 -10.94
N VAL A 30 21.61 -1.88 -10.58
CA VAL A 30 22.62 -2.39 -9.66
C VAL A 30 23.99 -2.54 -10.33
N LYS A 31 24.07 -3.20 -11.49
CA LYS A 31 25.34 -3.57 -12.11
C LYS A 31 25.93 -2.45 -12.96
N LYS A 32 25.09 -1.75 -13.73
CA LYS A 32 25.55 -0.70 -14.67
C LYS A 32 25.55 0.67 -14.02
N ASP A 33 24.41 1.06 -13.42
CA ASP A 33 24.23 2.41 -12.87
C ASP A 33 24.77 2.52 -11.43
N LYS A 34 25.09 1.39 -10.78
CA LYS A 34 25.72 1.28 -9.44
C LYS A 34 25.01 2.12 -8.38
N VAL A 35 23.70 2.05 -8.35
CA VAL A 35 22.88 2.82 -7.41
C VAL A 35 23.08 2.36 -5.96
N HIS A 36 22.95 3.28 -5.00
CA HIS A 36 23.05 2.98 -3.57
C HIS A 36 21.71 2.53 -3.00
N PHE A 37 20.60 2.92 -3.63
CA PHE A 37 19.23 2.57 -3.24
C PHE A 37 18.42 2.19 -4.47
N VAL A 38 17.59 1.16 -4.32
CA VAL A 38 16.57 0.78 -5.30
C VAL A 38 15.22 0.85 -4.63
N THR A 39 14.26 1.56 -5.22
CA THR A 39 12.93 1.75 -4.64
C THR A 39 11.82 1.83 -5.71
N GLY A 40 10.55 1.95 -5.30
CA GLY A 40 9.43 2.25 -6.19
C GLY A 40 8.64 1.03 -6.69
N TYR A 41 8.85 -0.15 -6.17
CA TYR A 41 8.13 -1.35 -6.58
C TYR A 41 6.64 -1.29 -6.18
N ILE A 42 5.76 -1.19 -7.18
CA ILE A 42 4.32 -1.16 -6.96
C ILE A 42 3.74 -2.57 -6.84
N TRP A 43 4.22 -3.51 -7.66
CA TRP A 43 3.62 -4.82 -7.87
C TRP A 43 4.37 -5.91 -7.11
N SER A 44 3.67 -6.67 -6.25
CA SER A 44 4.30 -7.69 -5.41
C SER A 44 5.01 -8.79 -6.22
N HIS A 45 4.46 -9.20 -7.36
CA HIS A 45 5.11 -10.21 -8.23
C HIS A 45 6.36 -9.67 -8.92
N VAL A 46 6.39 -8.36 -9.25
CA VAL A 46 7.59 -7.70 -9.81
C VAL A 46 8.67 -7.55 -8.73
N LEU A 47 8.30 -7.08 -7.52
CA LEU A 47 9.20 -7.01 -6.38
C LEU A 47 9.86 -8.36 -6.12
N MET A 48 9.06 -9.43 -6.04
CA MET A 48 9.57 -10.78 -5.77
C MET A 48 10.57 -11.26 -6.83
N ALA A 49 10.31 -11.01 -8.09
CA ALA A 49 11.21 -11.36 -9.20
C ALA A 49 12.51 -10.54 -9.17
N SER A 50 12.44 -9.29 -8.71
CA SER A 50 13.56 -8.33 -8.72
C SER A 50 14.44 -8.41 -7.48
N ARG A 51 13.90 -8.91 -6.34
CA ARG A 51 14.56 -8.88 -5.04
C ARG A 51 15.99 -9.41 -5.06
N ASN A 52 16.20 -10.61 -5.61
CA ASN A 52 17.50 -11.25 -5.62
C ASN A 52 18.55 -10.57 -6.52
N SER A 53 18.12 -9.61 -7.34
CA SER A 53 19.00 -8.78 -8.17
C SER A 53 19.55 -7.55 -7.43
N ALA A 54 18.98 -7.21 -6.26
CA ALA A 54 19.39 -6.04 -5.46
C ALA A 54 19.81 -6.43 -4.04
N VAL A 55 19.01 -7.19 -3.33
CA VAL A 55 19.25 -7.54 -1.91
C VAL A 55 20.53 -8.35 -1.75
N GLY A 56 21.44 -7.89 -0.89
CA GLY A 56 22.75 -8.49 -0.69
C GLY A 56 23.71 -8.29 -1.88
N LYS A 57 23.42 -7.36 -2.81
CA LYS A 57 24.24 -7.08 -4.00
C LYS A 57 24.84 -5.66 -4.01
N GLY A 58 24.81 -4.99 -2.90
CA GLY A 58 25.37 -3.65 -2.70
C GLY A 58 24.34 -2.60 -2.32
N PRO A 59 23.27 -2.33 -3.10
CA PRO A 59 22.30 -1.32 -2.72
C PRO A 59 21.37 -1.79 -1.61
N PHE A 60 20.78 -0.83 -0.90
CA PHE A 60 19.57 -1.08 -0.12
C PHE A 60 18.34 -1.15 -1.04
N MET A 61 17.48 -2.13 -0.81
CA MET A 61 16.19 -2.21 -1.48
C MET A 61 15.09 -1.74 -0.54
N ILE A 62 14.40 -0.66 -0.91
CA ILE A 62 13.33 -0.09 -0.10
C ILE A 62 12.03 -0.18 -0.89
N THR A 63 11.12 -1.06 -0.48
CA THR A 63 9.80 -1.08 -1.11
C THR A 63 8.96 0.08 -0.60
N SER A 64 8.45 0.88 -1.52
CA SER A 64 7.53 1.97 -1.20
C SER A 64 6.05 1.58 -1.37
N ASN A 65 5.75 0.37 -1.86
CA ASN A 65 4.39 -0.10 -2.03
C ASN A 65 4.23 -1.60 -1.77
N ALA A 66 4.84 -2.45 -2.59
CA ALA A 66 4.65 -3.90 -2.54
C ALA A 66 5.14 -4.49 -1.20
N GLY A 67 4.26 -5.21 -0.50
CA GLY A 67 4.56 -5.81 0.81
C GLY A 67 4.17 -7.29 0.91
N PRO A 68 4.62 -8.20 0.00
CA PRO A 68 4.26 -9.61 0.09
C PRO A 68 4.80 -10.24 1.37
N GLY A 69 4.02 -11.15 1.96
CA GLY A 69 4.34 -11.79 3.25
C GLY A 69 5.70 -12.48 3.28
N ALA A 70 6.17 -13.01 2.14
CA ALA A 70 7.47 -13.69 2.07
C ALA A 70 8.64 -12.77 2.46
N VAL A 71 8.66 -11.50 2.00
CA VAL A 71 9.74 -10.55 2.32
C VAL A 71 9.58 -9.92 3.71
N ALA A 72 8.40 -9.96 4.28
CA ALA A 72 8.19 -9.60 5.68
C ALA A 72 8.55 -10.73 6.66
N GLY A 73 8.51 -11.99 6.18
CA GLY A 73 8.79 -13.19 6.96
C GLY A 73 10.11 -13.87 6.56
N LYS A 74 10.02 -15.09 6.04
CA LYS A 74 11.17 -15.99 5.79
C LYS A 74 12.25 -15.41 4.87
N LEU A 75 11.92 -14.47 4.00
CA LEU A 75 12.85 -13.79 3.10
C LEU A 75 13.23 -12.39 3.56
N CYS A 76 12.99 -12.04 4.83
CA CYS A 76 13.50 -10.79 5.38
C CYS A 76 15.03 -10.71 5.24
N HIS A 77 15.55 -9.50 5.12
CA HIS A 77 16.99 -9.28 4.93
C HIS A 77 17.39 -7.91 5.48
N GLU A 78 18.61 -7.81 5.99
CA GLU A 78 19.12 -6.58 6.60
C GLU A 78 19.22 -5.41 5.64
N ASP A 79 19.35 -5.63 4.34
CA ASP A 79 19.37 -4.60 3.29
C ASP A 79 18.00 -4.37 2.63
N PHE A 80 16.95 -4.99 3.16
CA PHE A 80 15.58 -4.81 2.67
C PHE A 80 14.73 -4.05 3.69
N PHE A 81 14.09 -2.97 3.26
CA PHE A 81 13.20 -2.15 4.08
C PHE A 81 11.87 -1.91 3.38
N SER A 82 10.83 -1.64 4.16
CA SER A 82 9.53 -1.20 3.66
C SER A 82 9.15 0.14 4.28
N THR A 83 8.65 1.07 3.49
CA THR A 83 8.01 2.30 3.97
C THR A 83 6.51 2.28 3.72
N SER A 84 5.96 1.15 3.31
CA SER A 84 4.54 0.95 3.04
C SER A 84 3.85 0.16 4.15
N TRP A 85 3.48 -1.05 3.88
CA TRP A 85 2.77 -2.00 4.77
C TRP A 85 3.11 -3.43 4.35
N GLN A 86 2.76 -4.40 5.18
CA GLN A 86 2.64 -5.78 4.71
C GLN A 86 1.23 -6.00 4.16
N ASN A 87 1.10 -6.69 3.02
CA ASN A 87 -0.12 -6.75 2.23
C ASN A 87 -1.39 -7.17 3.00
N ASP A 88 -1.28 -8.09 3.96
CA ASP A 88 -2.44 -8.58 4.70
C ASP A 88 -3.01 -7.53 5.66
N GLN A 89 -2.19 -6.61 6.19
CA GLN A 89 -2.55 -5.75 7.32
C GLN A 89 -3.77 -4.86 7.07
N THR A 90 -3.82 -4.21 5.90
CA THR A 90 -4.92 -3.29 5.57
C THR A 90 -6.25 -4.02 5.49
N THR A 91 -6.25 -5.23 4.95
CA THR A 91 -7.46 -6.04 4.81
C THR A 91 -7.80 -6.82 6.08
N MET A 92 -6.81 -7.12 6.94
CA MET A 92 -7.07 -7.56 8.32
C MET A 92 -7.89 -6.50 9.08
N ALA A 93 -7.50 -5.23 8.94
CA ALA A 93 -8.27 -4.13 9.52
C ALA A 93 -9.71 -4.08 8.97
N MET A 94 -9.92 -4.38 7.68
CA MET A 94 -11.28 -4.46 7.12
C MET A 94 -12.07 -5.63 7.70
N GLY A 95 -11.46 -6.79 7.90
CA GLY A 95 -12.12 -7.92 8.55
C GLY A 95 -12.67 -7.57 9.94
N GLU A 96 -11.89 -6.81 10.75
CA GLU A 96 -12.37 -6.30 12.03
C GLU A 96 -13.51 -5.29 11.90
N VAL A 97 -13.44 -4.40 10.92
CA VAL A 97 -14.54 -3.46 10.62
C VAL A 97 -15.83 -4.21 10.28
N LEU A 98 -15.74 -5.21 9.40
CA LEU A 98 -16.91 -6.02 9.02
C LEU A 98 -17.54 -6.76 10.21
N ASN A 99 -16.70 -7.27 11.13
CA ASN A 99 -17.19 -7.89 12.39
C ASN A 99 -17.97 -6.88 13.25
N GLN A 100 -17.40 -5.66 13.40
CA GLN A 100 -18.03 -4.59 14.20
C GLN A 100 -19.34 -4.09 13.57
N LEU A 101 -19.47 -4.18 12.25
CA LEU A 101 -20.69 -3.84 11.52
C LEU A 101 -21.73 -4.97 11.55
N GLY A 102 -21.41 -6.11 12.15
CA GLY A 102 -22.32 -7.24 12.28
C GLY A 102 -22.53 -8.06 11.00
N ILE A 103 -21.63 -7.91 10.01
CA ILE A 103 -21.69 -8.68 8.77
C ILE A 103 -21.52 -10.18 9.08
N LYS A 104 -22.42 -11.00 8.56
CA LYS A 104 -22.41 -12.45 8.75
C LYS A 104 -21.96 -13.21 7.50
N ASN A 105 -22.39 -12.77 6.33
CA ASN A 105 -22.12 -13.38 5.05
C ASN A 105 -21.38 -12.40 4.13
N LEU A 106 -20.15 -12.73 3.77
CA LEU A 106 -19.28 -11.88 2.96
C LEU A 106 -19.01 -12.51 1.60
N TYR A 107 -19.08 -11.70 0.54
CA TYR A 107 -18.56 -12.05 -0.79
C TYR A 107 -17.27 -11.28 -1.05
N ILE A 108 -16.24 -11.95 -1.54
CA ILE A 108 -14.92 -11.35 -1.76
C ILE A 108 -14.59 -11.37 -3.24
N MET A 109 -14.06 -10.24 -3.77
CA MET A 109 -13.50 -10.16 -5.10
C MET A 109 -12.11 -9.51 -5.08
N ALA A 110 -11.17 -10.10 -5.81
CA ALA A 110 -9.83 -9.56 -5.98
C ALA A 110 -9.20 -10.03 -7.30
N PRO A 111 -8.20 -9.30 -7.83
CA PRO A 111 -7.49 -9.74 -9.01
C PRO A 111 -6.53 -10.90 -8.68
N ASN A 112 -6.42 -11.85 -9.61
CA ASN A 112 -5.63 -13.07 -9.42
C ASN A 112 -4.12 -12.81 -9.68
N TYR A 113 -3.46 -12.17 -8.72
CA TYR A 113 -2.00 -12.03 -8.66
C TYR A 113 -1.55 -12.01 -7.19
N SER A 114 -0.24 -11.92 -6.94
CA SER A 114 0.34 -12.06 -5.60
C SER A 114 -0.34 -11.15 -4.54
N ALA A 115 -0.48 -9.86 -4.81
CA ALA A 115 -1.11 -8.97 -3.84
C ALA A 115 -2.61 -9.24 -3.68
N GLY A 116 -3.35 -9.55 -4.76
CA GLY A 116 -4.77 -9.90 -4.66
C GLY A 116 -5.02 -11.11 -3.75
N LYS A 117 -4.16 -12.14 -3.86
CA LYS A 117 -4.20 -13.30 -2.96
C LYS A 117 -3.93 -12.90 -1.52
N SER A 118 -2.91 -12.05 -1.27
CA SER A 118 -2.61 -11.55 0.07
C SER A 118 -3.78 -10.75 0.67
N MET A 119 -4.46 -9.93 -0.12
CA MET A 119 -5.61 -9.15 0.36
C MET A 119 -6.77 -10.05 0.78
N VAL A 120 -7.03 -11.12 0.04
CA VAL A 120 -8.03 -12.13 0.43
C VAL A 120 -7.61 -12.85 1.71
N ILE A 121 -6.35 -13.23 1.84
CA ILE A 121 -5.81 -13.84 3.06
C ILE A 121 -6.00 -12.89 4.25
N GLY A 122 -5.66 -11.61 4.09
CA GLY A 122 -5.76 -10.61 5.16
C GLY A 122 -7.17 -10.48 5.72
N VAL A 123 -8.18 -10.25 4.87
CA VAL A 123 -9.57 -10.15 5.34
C VAL A 123 -10.05 -11.46 5.97
N SER A 124 -9.62 -12.61 5.42
CA SER A 124 -10.02 -13.93 5.94
C SER A 124 -9.39 -14.26 7.30
N ARG A 125 -8.25 -13.62 7.66
CA ARG A 125 -7.61 -13.84 8.98
C ARG A 125 -8.43 -13.31 10.15
N THR A 126 -9.17 -12.25 9.94
CA THR A 126 -9.83 -11.51 11.02
C THR A 126 -11.33 -11.48 10.91
N PHE A 127 -11.89 -11.65 9.73
CA PHE A 127 -13.34 -11.76 9.57
C PHE A 127 -13.87 -13.05 10.22
N LYS A 128 -14.85 -12.92 11.09
CA LYS A 128 -15.43 -14.01 11.89
C LYS A 128 -16.71 -14.61 11.29
N GLY A 129 -17.29 -13.94 10.30
CA GLY A 129 -18.47 -14.42 9.59
C GLY A 129 -18.14 -15.48 8.53
N LYS A 130 -19.10 -15.82 7.72
CA LYS A 130 -18.98 -16.79 6.63
C LYS A 130 -18.61 -16.11 5.32
N ILE A 131 -17.56 -16.55 4.66
CA ILE A 131 -17.25 -16.17 3.28
C ILE A 131 -18.07 -17.09 2.38
N ILE A 132 -19.14 -16.55 1.80
CA ILE A 132 -20.11 -17.33 1.00
C ILE A 132 -19.79 -17.33 -0.49
N GLY A 133 -18.85 -16.48 -0.94
CA GLY A 133 -18.38 -16.46 -2.30
C GLY A 133 -17.02 -15.77 -2.42
N LYS A 134 -16.24 -16.22 -3.39
CA LYS A 134 -14.92 -15.67 -3.67
C LYS A 134 -14.59 -15.80 -5.14
N ASP A 135 -14.38 -14.67 -5.84
CA ASP A 135 -13.92 -14.64 -7.22
C ASP A 135 -12.55 -13.96 -7.32
N MET A 136 -11.62 -14.68 -7.95
CA MET A 136 -10.30 -14.19 -8.31
C MET A 136 -10.28 -13.91 -9.81
N THR A 137 -10.40 -12.64 -10.20
CA THR A 137 -10.55 -12.23 -11.60
C THR A 137 -9.24 -12.23 -12.37
N LYS A 138 -9.27 -12.45 -13.68
CA LYS A 138 -8.07 -12.45 -14.53
C LYS A 138 -7.41 -11.08 -14.52
N PHE A 139 -6.13 -11.01 -14.23
CA PHE A 139 -5.39 -9.77 -14.11
C PHE A 139 -4.16 -9.76 -15.03
N PRO A 140 -3.88 -8.67 -15.74
CA PRO A 140 -4.60 -7.40 -15.81
C PRO A 140 -5.72 -7.33 -16.87
N ALA A 141 -6.11 -8.45 -17.45
CA ALA A 141 -6.94 -8.47 -18.68
C ALA A 141 -8.43 -8.18 -18.43
N GLN A 142 -8.99 -8.63 -17.29
CA GLN A 142 -10.42 -8.52 -17.06
C GLN A 142 -10.84 -7.13 -16.57
N LEU A 143 -11.73 -6.50 -17.32
CA LEU A 143 -12.35 -5.21 -16.99
C LEU A 143 -13.88 -5.25 -17.03
N ASP A 144 -14.46 -6.36 -17.44
CA ASP A 144 -15.89 -6.66 -17.35
C ASP A 144 -16.14 -7.61 -16.18
N PHE A 145 -17.02 -7.22 -15.29
CA PHE A 145 -17.37 -7.93 -14.06
C PHE A 145 -18.84 -8.40 -14.05
N SER A 146 -19.54 -8.31 -15.17
CA SER A 146 -20.98 -8.60 -15.25
C SER A 146 -21.34 -9.99 -14.75
N ALA A 147 -20.52 -11.00 -15.08
CA ALA A 147 -20.73 -12.37 -14.61
C ALA A 147 -20.58 -12.51 -13.09
N GLU A 148 -19.57 -11.88 -12.51
CA GLU A 148 -19.33 -11.87 -11.07
C GLU A 148 -20.42 -11.08 -10.32
N LEU A 149 -20.86 -9.96 -10.88
CA LEU A 149 -21.95 -9.16 -10.29
C LEU A 149 -23.28 -9.95 -10.26
N ALA A 150 -23.56 -10.76 -11.30
CA ALA A 150 -24.71 -11.65 -11.31
C ALA A 150 -24.61 -12.72 -10.21
N LYS A 151 -23.41 -13.30 -9.99
CA LYS A 151 -23.16 -14.25 -8.89
C LYS A 151 -23.38 -13.62 -7.52
N ILE A 152 -22.87 -12.39 -7.31
CA ILE A 152 -23.06 -11.63 -6.06
C ILE A 152 -24.56 -11.45 -5.78
N ARG A 153 -25.33 -11.01 -6.79
CA ARG A 153 -26.79 -10.83 -6.65
C ARG A 153 -27.49 -12.13 -6.29
N ALA A 154 -27.11 -13.24 -6.93
CA ALA A 154 -27.68 -14.55 -6.64
C ALA A 154 -27.32 -15.07 -5.24
N ALA A 155 -26.10 -14.79 -4.78
CA ALA A 155 -25.61 -15.23 -3.47
C ALA A 155 -26.19 -14.42 -2.29
N LYS A 156 -26.67 -13.19 -2.53
CA LYS A 156 -27.26 -12.29 -1.51
C LYS A 156 -26.41 -12.15 -0.24
N PRO A 157 -25.13 -11.76 -0.34
CA PRO A 157 -24.30 -11.53 0.83
C PRO A 157 -24.79 -10.31 1.61
N ASP A 158 -24.43 -10.22 2.90
CA ASP A 158 -24.65 -9.00 3.70
C ASP A 158 -23.74 -7.87 3.28
N ALA A 159 -22.59 -8.19 2.68
CA ALA A 159 -21.62 -7.23 2.16
C ALA A 159 -20.72 -7.85 1.09
N VAL A 160 -20.14 -6.97 0.26
CA VAL A 160 -19.07 -7.30 -0.68
C VAL A 160 -17.80 -6.59 -0.26
N PHE A 161 -16.69 -7.32 -0.21
CA PHE A 161 -15.36 -6.74 -0.06
C PHE A 161 -14.58 -6.87 -1.36
N VAL A 162 -13.92 -5.79 -1.79
CA VAL A 162 -13.10 -5.78 -3.00
C VAL A 162 -11.72 -5.16 -2.79
N PHE A 163 -10.76 -5.71 -3.53
CA PHE A 163 -9.47 -5.09 -3.77
C PHE A 163 -9.23 -5.01 -5.27
N TYR A 164 -9.34 -3.82 -5.84
CA TYR A 164 -9.06 -3.56 -7.26
C TYR A 164 -8.30 -2.26 -7.41
N PRO A 165 -6.96 -2.27 -7.64
CA PRO A 165 -6.19 -1.05 -7.82
C PRO A 165 -6.39 -0.42 -9.21
N GLY A 166 -6.29 0.91 -9.28
CA GLY A 166 -6.26 1.68 -10.52
C GLY A 166 -7.51 1.53 -11.38
N LYS A 167 -7.32 1.28 -12.68
CA LYS A 167 -8.43 1.22 -13.66
C LYS A 167 -9.44 0.11 -13.35
N HIS A 168 -9.00 -1.00 -12.75
CA HIS A 168 -9.90 -2.11 -12.39
C HIS A 168 -10.89 -1.69 -11.32
N GLY A 169 -10.46 -0.95 -10.30
CA GLY A 169 -11.32 -0.39 -9.27
C GLY A 169 -12.34 0.60 -9.84
N LEU A 170 -11.87 1.48 -10.74
CA LEU A 170 -12.76 2.42 -11.43
C LEU A 170 -13.88 1.71 -12.20
N GLN A 171 -13.53 0.68 -12.97
CA GLN A 171 -14.50 -0.10 -13.74
C GLN A 171 -15.44 -0.90 -12.83
N PHE A 172 -14.91 -1.53 -11.80
CA PHE A 172 -15.72 -2.29 -10.84
C PHE A 172 -16.78 -1.40 -10.17
N PHE A 173 -16.40 -0.26 -9.62
CA PHE A 173 -17.34 0.67 -8.98
C PHE A 173 -18.44 1.16 -9.92
N LYS A 174 -18.08 1.48 -11.17
CA LYS A 174 -19.06 1.89 -12.19
C LYS A 174 -20.05 0.76 -12.47
N GLN A 175 -19.57 -0.45 -12.75
CA GLN A 175 -20.42 -1.59 -13.06
C GLN A 175 -21.27 -2.03 -11.87
N TYR A 176 -20.73 -1.98 -10.65
CA TYR A 176 -21.45 -2.27 -9.41
C TYR A 176 -22.65 -1.32 -9.23
N SER A 177 -22.45 -0.03 -9.50
CA SER A 177 -23.50 0.97 -9.45
C SER A 177 -24.52 0.80 -10.60
N GLN A 178 -24.03 0.57 -11.83
CA GLN A 178 -24.90 0.37 -13.01
C GLN A 178 -25.77 -0.89 -12.89
N ALA A 179 -25.24 -1.91 -12.22
CA ALA A 179 -26.03 -3.10 -11.89
C ALA A 179 -27.05 -2.86 -10.77
N GLY A 180 -27.13 -1.68 -10.16
CA GLY A 180 -28.04 -1.39 -9.03
C GLY A 180 -27.58 -1.97 -7.70
N LEU A 181 -26.47 -2.72 -7.66
CA LEU A 181 -25.99 -3.40 -6.46
C LEU A 181 -25.55 -2.44 -5.36
N LYS A 182 -25.14 -1.22 -5.71
CA LYS A 182 -24.72 -0.20 -4.73
C LYS A 182 -25.81 0.11 -3.69
N ASP A 183 -27.06 0.07 -4.09
CA ASP A 183 -28.21 0.38 -3.25
C ASP A 183 -28.79 -0.87 -2.55
N GLU A 184 -28.40 -2.08 -3.01
CA GLU A 184 -28.85 -3.34 -2.49
C GLU A 184 -27.88 -3.96 -1.47
N ILE A 185 -26.57 -3.92 -1.75
CA ILE A 185 -25.53 -4.63 -0.98
C ILE A 185 -24.37 -3.67 -0.68
N PRO A 186 -24.01 -3.45 0.59
CA PRO A 186 -22.89 -2.61 0.98
C PRO A 186 -21.55 -3.08 0.38
N LEU A 187 -20.77 -2.13 -0.16
CA LEU A 187 -19.48 -2.36 -0.77
C LEU A 187 -18.36 -1.77 0.09
N TYR A 188 -17.42 -2.60 0.49
CA TYR A 188 -16.22 -2.23 1.24
C TYR A 188 -14.97 -2.51 0.43
N SER A 189 -13.91 -1.73 0.63
CA SER A 189 -12.70 -1.90 -0.16
C SER A 189 -11.41 -1.60 0.61
N ALA A 190 -10.29 -2.01 0.01
CA ALA A 190 -8.96 -1.57 0.37
C ALA A 190 -8.21 -1.21 -0.91
N PHE A 191 -7.49 -0.07 -0.92
CA PHE A 191 -6.69 0.42 -2.06
C PHE A 191 -7.43 0.61 -3.39
N THR A 192 -8.75 0.54 -3.40
CA THR A 192 -9.58 0.62 -4.61
C THR A 192 -10.04 2.05 -4.89
N VAL A 193 -10.33 2.80 -3.83
CA VAL A 193 -10.78 4.18 -3.91
C VAL A 193 -9.79 5.09 -3.18
N ASP A 194 -9.23 6.03 -3.90
CA ASP A 194 -8.33 7.07 -3.39
C ASP A 194 -8.33 8.32 -4.28
N SER A 195 -7.42 9.25 -4.01
CA SER A 195 -7.28 10.50 -4.79
C SER A 195 -7.01 10.28 -6.28
N LEU A 196 -6.56 9.09 -6.70
CA LEU A 196 -6.34 8.75 -8.11
C LEU A 196 -7.66 8.43 -8.83
N SER A 197 -8.58 7.72 -8.16
CA SER A 197 -9.86 7.27 -8.73
C SER A 197 -11.00 8.26 -8.46
N LEU A 198 -10.98 9.00 -7.36
CA LEU A 198 -12.04 9.91 -6.92
C LEU A 198 -12.44 10.97 -7.94
N PRO A 199 -11.53 11.63 -8.71
CA PRO A 199 -11.94 12.60 -9.73
C PRO A 199 -12.81 12.02 -10.84
N ARG A 200 -12.77 10.70 -11.03
CA ARG A 200 -13.57 9.96 -12.03
C ARG A 200 -14.79 9.27 -11.44
N LEU A 201 -14.71 8.86 -10.18
CA LEU A 201 -15.83 8.21 -9.48
C LEU A 201 -16.83 9.22 -8.92
N LYS A 202 -16.35 10.37 -8.42
CA LYS A 202 -17.19 11.44 -7.87
C LYS A 202 -18.26 10.88 -6.90
N ASP A 203 -19.51 11.23 -7.12
CA ASP A 203 -20.64 10.81 -6.28
C ASP A 203 -20.87 9.28 -6.27
N LEU A 204 -20.37 8.55 -7.26
CA LEU A 204 -20.42 7.08 -7.21
C LEU A 204 -19.68 6.50 -6.02
N ALA A 205 -18.60 7.15 -5.59
CA ALA A 205 -17.82 6.70 -4.44
C ALA A 205 -18.16 7.41 -3.13
N LEU A 206 -18.99 8.47 -3.17
CA LEU A 206 -19.32 9.25 -1.98
C LEU A 206 -19.94 8.36 -0.90
N GLY A 207 -19.43 8.47 0.34
CA GLY A 207 -19.87 7.66 1.46
C GLY A 207 -19.22 6.27 1.53
N SER A 208 -18.49 5.80 0.50
CA SER A 208 -17.82 4.51 0.51
C SER A 208 -16.82 4.40 1.65
N LEU A 209 -16.77 3.22 2.26
CA LEU A 209 -15.87 2.89 3.37
C LEU A 209 -14.72 2.01 2.90
N MET A 210 -13.53 2.31 3.38
CA MET A 210 -12.30 1.57 3.08
C MET A 210 -11.31 1.61 4.22
N THR A 211 -10.45 0.61 4.30
CA THR A 211 -9.33 0.62 5.25
C THR A 211 -8.03 1.03 4.56
N GLN A 212 -7.18 1.75 5.29
CA GLN A 212 -5.89 2.21 4.80
C GLN A 212 -4.96 2.57 5.98
N PHE A 213 -3.65 2.65 5.72
CA PHE A 213 -2.63 3.01 6.72
C PHE A 213 -2.41 4.52 6.85
N TRP A 214 -2.97 5.31 5.94
CA TRP A 214 -2.80 6.76 5.87
C TRP A 214 -4.06 7.44 5.33
N ALA A 215 -4.26 8.71 5.68
CA ALA A 215 -5.28 9.58 5.10
C ALA A 215 -4.77 11.03 5.04
N PRO A 216 -5.30 11.85 4.11
CA PRO A 216 -4.88 13.25 3.97
C PRO A 216 -5.14 14.10 5.23
N ASP A 217 -6.11 13.72 6.05
CA ASP A 217 -6.52 14.43 7.26
C ASP A 217 -5.85 13.91 8.54
N LEU A 218 -4.79 13.10 8.46
CA LEU A 218 -4.00 12.74 9.62
C LEU A 218 -3.46 13.97 10.35
N ASP A 219 -3.78 14.07 11.65
CA ASP A 219 -3.50 15.24 12.47
C ASP A 219 -2.07 15.23 13.01
N ASN A 220 -1.11 15.51 12.14
CA ASN A 220 0.26 15.84 12.54
C ASN A 220 0.86 16.89 11.59
N ALA A 221 1.84 17.64 12.08
CA ALA A 221 2.42 18.77 11.34
C ALA A 221 3.07 18.37 10.03
N ALA A 222 3.77 17.22 9.99
CA ALA A 222 4.42 16.73 8.77
C ALA A 222 3.39 16.39 7.68
N ASN A 223 2.29 15.73 8.06
CA ASN A 223 1.22 15.39 7.11
C ASN A 223 0.49 16.62 6.59
N LYS A 224 0.14 17.55 7.48
CA LYS A 224 -0.52 18.82 7.09
C LYS A 224 0.31 19.58 6.05
N ARG A 225 1.61 19.71 6.31
CA ARG A 225 2.55 20.35 5.38
C ARG A 225 2.64 19.58 4.06
N PHE A 226 2.84 18.27 4.11
CA PHE A 226 2.91 17.42 2.91
C PHE A 226 1.66 17.57 2.03
N VAL A 227 0.47 17.48 2.60
CA VAL A 227 -0.79 17.60 1.87
C VAL A 227 -0.96 18.99 1.27
N ALA A 228 -0.64 20.06 2.03
CA ALA A 228 -0.72 21.43 1.55
C ALA A 228 0.25 21.70 0.38
N ASP A 229 1.51 21.31 0.53
CA ASP A 229 2.54 21.49 -0.51
C ASP A 229 2.23 20.67 -1.77
N TYR A 230 1.73 19.44 -1.60
CA TYR A 230 1.33 18.60 -2.73
C TYR A 230 0.13 19.19 -3.48
N ARG A 231 -0.90 19.66 -2.77
CA ARG A 231 -2.06 20.33 -3.37
C ARG A 231 -1.66 21.60 -4.09
N LYS A 232 -0.83 22.43 -3.48
CA LYS A 232 -0.29 23.64 -4.11
C LYS A 232 0.43 23.36 -5.42
N LYS A 233 1.22 22.27 -5.46
CA LYS A 233 2.02 21.89 -6.64
C LYS A 233 1.22 21.21 -7.73
N THR A 234 0.19 20.43 -7.39
CA THR A 234 -0.49 19.51 -8.32
C THR A 234 -1.96 19.84 -8.55
N GLY A 235 -2.57 20.68 -7.73
CA GLY A 235 -4.00 20.95 -7.72
C GLY A 235 -4.87 19.79 -7.22
N ARG A 236 -4.29 18.76 -6.61
CA ARG A 236 -4.97 17.52 -6.21
C ARG A 236 -4.53 17.05 -4.83
N TYR A 237 -5.37 16.29 -4.15
CA TYR A 237 -4.95 15.54 -2.96
C TYR A 237 -3.87 14.50 -3.31
N PRO A 238 -2.87 14.30 -2.44
CA PRO A 238 -1.90 13.22 -2.61
C PRO A 238 -2.59 11.86 -2.54
N THR A 239 -2.05 10.91 -3.29
CA THR A 239 -2.43 9.49 -3.18
C THR A 239 -1.66 8.83 -2.05
N PHE A 240 -2.10 7.66 -1.60
CA PHE A 240 -1.29 6.88 -0.67
C PHE A 240 0.08 6.46 -1.28
N TYR A 241 0.18 6.34 -2.62
CA TYR A 241 1.46 6.14 -3.30
C TYR A 241 2.41 7.33 -3.11
N ALA A 242 1.90 8.56 -3.20
CA ALA A 242 2.70 9.74 -2.94
C ALA A 242 3.12 9.81 -1.46
N ALA A 243 2.22 9.49 -0.54
CA ALA A 243 2.47 9.48 0.89
C ALA A 243 3.62 8.54 1.29
N GLN A 244 3.55 7.28 0.88
CA GLN A 244 4.57 6.28 1.22
C GLN A 244 5.92 6.54 0.51
N SER A 245 5.88 7.09 -0.70
CA SER A 245 7.09 7.47 -1.42
C SER A 245 7.77 8.69 -0.79
N TYR A 246 7.00 9.63 -0.25
CA TYR A 246 7.54 10.75 0.52
C TYR A 246 8.32 10.23 1.74
N ASP A 247 7.72 9.36 2.53
CA ASP A 247 8.40 8.74 3.69
C ASP A 247 9.64 7.92 3.27
N THR A 248 9.62 7.27 2.10
CA THR A 248 10.81 6.59 1.56
C THR A 248 11.98 7.55 1.39
N ILE A 249 11.74 8.69 0.77
CA ILE A 249 12.78 9.70 0.53
C ILE A 249 13.25 10.33 1.84
N MET A 250 12.35 10.57 2.79
CA MET A 250 12.70 11.09 4.10
C MET A 250 13.54 10.10 4.91
N LEU A 251 13.22 8.80 4.84
CA LEU A 251 14.01 7.73 5.46
C LEU A 251 15.43 7.70 4.88
N ILE A 252 15.57 7.70 3.56
CA ILE A 252 16.87 7.69 2.88
C ILE A 252 17.68 8.95 3.27
N ASN A 253 17.04 10.12 3.23
CA ASN A 253 17.69 11.37 3.62
C ASN A 253 18.20 11.31 5.07
N SER A 254 17.41 10.80 6.00
CA SER A 254 17.82 10.68 7.40
C SER A 254 19.03 9.75 7.57
N ALA A 255 19.07 8.65 6.82
CA ALA A 255 20.18 7.70 6.86
C ALA A 255 21.46 8.28 6.27
N VAL A 256 21.38 8.92 5.10
CA VAL A 256 22.52 9.58 4.45
C VAL A 256 23.08 10.69 5.34
N THR A 257 22.21 11.50 5.93
CA THR A 257 22.63 12.58 6.85
C THR A 257 23.31 12.02 8.09
N ALA A 258 22.79 10.93 8.66
CA ALA A 258 23.33 10.33 9.89
C ALA A 258 24.77 9.77 9.70
N VAL A 259 25.16 9.41 8.50
CA VAL A 259 26.53 8.94 8.17
C VAL A 259 27.39 10.04 7.54
N GLY A 260 26.95 11.31 7.58
CA GLY A 260 27.69 12.44 7.00
C GLY A 260 27.93 12.31 5.48
N GLY A 261 27.05 11.59 4.76
CA GLY A 261 27.18 11.34 3.32
C GLY A 261 28.12 10.19 2.95
N ASP A 262 28.73 9.50 3.90
CA ASP A 262 29.56 8.31 3.64
C ASP A 262 28.72 7.09 3.32
N LEU A 263 28.41 6.90 2.04
CA LEU A 263 27.60 5.77 1.55
C LEU A 263 28.32 4.42 1.59
N SER A 264 29.64 4.41 1.89
CA SER A 264 30.40 3.17 2.12
C SER A 264 30.15 2.58 3.51
N ASN A 265 29.72 3.42 4.48
CA ASN A 265 29.36 3.01 5.82
C ASN A 265 27.98 2.33 5.86
N LYS A 266 27.93 1.10 5.34
CA LYS A 266 26.69 0.33 5.22
C LYS A 266 25.99 0.06 6.56
N ASP A 267 26.76 -0.26 7.58
CA ASP A 267 26.23 -0.55 8.91
C ASP A 267 25.66 0.71 9.57
N GLY A 268 26.36 1.84 9.44
CA GLY A 268 25.85 3.13 9.89
C GLY A 268 24.52 3.50 9.23
N MET A 269 24.44 3.33 7.91
CA MET A 269 23.22 3.60 7.15
C MET A 269 22.08 2.64 7.54
N ARG A 270 22.37 1.34 7.69
CA ARG A 270 21.38 0.34 8.13
C ARG A 270 20.83 0.68 9.50
N ASN A 271 21.71 1.02 10.44
CA ASN A 271 21.33 1.41 11.80
C ASN A 271 20.51 2.70 11.81
N ALA A 272 20.86 3.68 10.98
CA ALA A 272 20.09 4.93 10.85
C ALA A 272 18.69 4.67 10.27
N MET A 273 18.57 3.83 9.24
CA MET A 273 17.27 3.43 8.70
C MET A 273 16.42 2.68 9.73
N ARG A 274 17.00 1.77 10.51
CA ARG A 274 16.31 1.07 11.61
C ARG A 274 15.75 2.01 12.66
N LYS A 275 16.52 3.04 13.03
CA LYS A 275 16.07 4.09 13.96
C LYS A 275 14.94 4.93 13.40
N ALA A 276 14.84 5.03 12.08
CA ALA A 276 13.80 5.77 11.35
C ALA A 276 13.57 7.19 11.91
N ASN A 277 14.66 7.92 12.18
CA ASN A 277 14.60 9.26 12.77
C ASN A 277 14.32 10.32 11.70
N PHE A 278 13.08 10.38 11.26
CA PHE A 278 12.59 11.37 10.30
C PHE A 278 11.15 11.77 10.61
N PRO A 279 10.69 12.96 10.23
CA PRO A 279 9.32 13.41 10.46
C PRO A 279 8.37 12.73 9.47
N SER A 280 7.96 11.50 9.78
CA SER A 280 7.00 10.77 8.96
C SER A 280 5.65 11.46 8.94
N ILE A 281 5.01 11.46 7.77
CA ILE A 281 3.65 11.96 7.59
C ILE A 281 2.59 11.08 8.27
N ARG A 282 2.98 9.90 8.74
CA ARG A 282 2.12 8.99 9.52
C ARG A 282 2.22 9.21 11.03
N GLY A 283 3.02 10.19 11.48
CA GLY A 283 3.38 10.41 12.88
C GLY A 283 4.59 9.56 13.30
N PRO A 284 4.68 9.15 14.57
CA PRO A 284 5.79 8.32 15.02
C PRO A 284 5.97 7.06 14.18
N PHE A 285 7.16 6.88 13.61
CA PHE A 285 7.49 5.78 12.73
C PHE A 285 8.49 4.84 13.39
N LYS A 286 8.22 3.56 13.40
CA LYS A 286 9.14 2.54 13.89
C LYS A 286 9.06 1.26 13.06
N TYR A 287 10.17 0.53 13.03
CA TYR A 287 10.26 -0.76 12.38
C TYR A 287 10.07 -1.93 13.34
N GLY A 288 9.47 -3.02 12.84
CA GLY A 288 9.60 -4.35 13.42
C GLY A 288 10.95 -4.98 13.09
N ASN A 289 11.24 -6.14 13.69
CA ASN A 289 12.47 -6.90 13.45
C ASN A 289 12.72 -7.22 11.95
N ASN A 290 11.69 -7.20 11.15
CA ASN A 290 11.69 -7.53 9.72
C ASN A 290 11.79 -6.29 8.80
N HIS A 291 12.03 -5.10 9.35
CA HIS A 291 12.06 -3.83 8.63
C HIS A 291 10.74 -3.47 7.92
N PHE A 292 9.61 -3.96 8.43
CA PHE A 292 8.28 -3.48 8.09
C PHE A 292 7.76 -2.52 9.17
N PRO A 293 6.99 -1.47 8.78
CA PRO A 293 6.49 -0.51 9.76
C PRO A 293 5.51 -1.15 10.75
N ILE A 294 5.69 -0.82 12.03
CA ILE A 294 4.66 -0.99 13.06
C ILE A 294 3.84 0.29 13.02
N GLN A 295 2.57 0.21 12.63
CA GLN A 295 1.81 1.40 12.29
C GLN A 295 0.31 1.24 12.57
N ASN A 296 -0.39 2.37 12.48
CA ASN A 296 -1.84 2.39 12.62
C ASN A 296 -2.53 2.06 11.28
N PHE A 297 -3.74 1.52 11.38
CA PHE A 297 -4.64 1.33 10.26
C PHE A 297 -5.99 1.95 10.58
N TYR A 298 -6.58 2.60 9.59
CA TYR A 298 -7.77 3.44 9.75
C TYR A 298 -8.90 2.95 8.87
N LEU A 299 -10.13 3.06 9.39
CA LEU A 299 -11.33 3.10 8.56
C LEU A 299 -11.48 4.52 8.03
N ARG A 300 -11.62 4.66 6.72
CA ARG A 300 -11.82 5.94 6.04
C ARG A 300 -13.13 5.94 5.27
N LYS A 301 -13.65 7.12 5.07
CA LYS A 301 -14.88 7.38 4.29
C LYS A 301 -14.58 8.39 3.19
N VAL A 302 -15.15 8.21 2.02
CA VAL A 302 -15.14 9.22 0.96
C VAL A 302 -16.07 10.36 1.34
N VAL A 303 -15.55 11.58 1.33
CA VAL A 303 -16.26 12.81 1.67
C VAL A 303 -15.96 13.89 0.63
N LYS A 304 -16.73 14.99 0.65
CA LYS A 304 -16.35 16.26 0.03
C LYS A 304 -15.75 17.16 1.10
N ASP A 305 -14.64 17.84 0.76
CA ASP A 305 -14.10 18.90 1.60
C ASP A 305 -14.97 20.19 1.52
N ALA A 306 -14.59 21.23 2.26
CA ALA A 306 -15.31 22.51 2.27
C ALA A 306 -15.32 23.20 0.89
N GLU A 307 -14.40 22.87 0.01
CA GLU A 307 -14.30 23.39 -1.37
C GLU A 307 -15.05 22.51 -2.38
N GLY A 308 -15.68 21.41 -1.94
CA GLY A 308 -16.40 20.46 -2.78
C GLY A 308 -15.52 19.41 -3.46
N ASN A 309 -14.24 19.32 -3.13
CA ASN A 309 -13.34 18.29 -3.69
C ASN A 309 -13.58 16.95 -3.01
N TYR A 310 -13.55 15.87 -3.80
CA TYR A 310 -13.64 14.52 -3.26
C TYR A 310 -12.31 14.11 -2.63
N THR A 311 -12.39 13.64 -1.39
CA THR A 311 -11.24 13.17 -0.61
C THR A 311 -11.66 12.03 0.33
N THR A 312 -10.76 11.55 1.15
CA THR A 312 -11.07 10.58 2.19
C THR A 312 -10.77 11.16 3.55
N SER A 313 -11.63 10.84 4.53
CA SER A 313 -11.46 11.26 5.91
C SER A 313 -11.46 10.04 6.84
N ILE A 314 -10.71 10.13 7.94
CA ILE A 314 -10.64 9.10 8.97
C ILE A 314 -11.97 9.06 9.72
N VAL A 315 -12.56 7.87 9.79
CA VAL A 315 -13.73 7.58 10.63
C VAL A 315 -13.28 7.13 12.02
N LYS A 316 -12.30 6.21 12.05
CA LYS A 316 -11.69 5.70 13.29
C LYS A 316 -10.38 4.99 13.02
N THR A 317 -9.57 4.87 14.06
CA THR A 317 -8.43 3.95 14.10
C THR A 317 -8.94 2.54 14.38
N VAL A 318 -8.56 1.59 13.51
CA VAL A 318 -8.91 0.17 13.66
C VAL A 318 -7.81 -0.57 14.40
N TYR A 319 -6.56 -0.36 13.98
CA TYR A 319 -5.37 -0.86 14.66
C TYR A 319 -4.45 0.26 15.06
N THR A 320 -3.89 0.15 16.27
CA THR A 320 -2.84 1.03 16.79
C THR A 320 -1.55 0.23 16.93
N ASN A 321 -0.44 0.75 16.39
CA ASN A 321 0.89 0.13 16.47
C ASN A 321 0.86 -1.37 16.04
N HIS A 322 0.19 -1.67 14.94
CA HIS A 322 0.03 -3.04 14.47
C HIS A 322 1.28 -3.54 13.77
N GLN A 323 1.85 -4.63 14.27
CA GLN A 323 2.93 -5.37 13.62
C GLN A 323 2.34 -6.43 12.68
N ASP A 324 2.97 -6.65 11.53
CA ASP A 324 2.49 -7.62 10.57
C ASP A 324 2.61 -9.07 11.06
N PRO A 325 1.73 -9.97 10.57
CA PRO A 325 1.67 -11.35 11.07
C PRO A 325 2.86 -12.21 10.68
N TYR A 326 3.74 -11.76 9.76
CA TYR A 326 4.90 -12.51 9.29
C TYR A 326 6.20 -12.13 10.02
N ALA A 327 6.20 -11.09 10.84
CA ALA A 327 7.37 -10.65 11.59
C ALA A 327 7.99 -11.78 12.44
N LYS A 328 7.17 -12.68 12.98
CA LYS A 328 7.59 -13.86 13.75
C LYS A 328 8.38 -14.89 12.93
N ASP A 329 8.20 -14.90 11.59
CA ASP A 329 8.89 -15.81 10.68
C ASP A 329 10.23 -15.24 10.19
N CYS A 330 10.51 -13.97 10.48
CA CYS A 330 11.78 -13.32 10.20
C CYS A 330 12.80 -13.63 11.32
N LYS A 331 13.97 -14.13 10.93
CA LYS A 331 15.02 -14.51 11.87
C LYS A 331 16.01 -13.38 12.20
N MET A 332 15.79 -12.17 11.65
CA MET A 332 16.64 -11.03 11.97
C MET A 332 16.41 -10.58 13.43
N SER A 333 17.51 -10.24 14.09
CA SER A 333 17.53 -9.55 15.38
C SER A 333 18.48 -8.36 15.30
N TRP A 334 18.09 -7.19 15.83
CA TRP A 334 18.91 -5.96 15.84
C TRP A 334 18.50 -4.99 16.91
#